data_ddf98f9448ea2acc31a5777c66ae0583
#
_entry.id   ddf98f9448ea2acc31a5777c66ae0583
#
_cell.length_a   1.000
_cell.length_b   1.000
_cell.length_c   1.000
_cell.angle_alpha   90.00
_cell.angle_beta   90.00
_cell.angle_gamma   90.00
#
_symmetry.space_group_name_H-M   'P 1'
#
loop_
_entity.id
_entity.type
_entity.pdbx_description
1 polymer ?
#
loop_
_entity_poly.entity_id
_entity_poly.type
_entity_poly.pdbx_seq_one_letter_code
_entity_poly.pdbx_strand_id
1 'polypeptide(L)'
;MIWVDTIIQGILLGGLYALFAAGLSLVFGIMRLVNLAHGDLIVTGAYLILLLITILGLPPFLAAAVAMPIMFCLGWALQKFLLNRTLGDDILPPLLVTFGLSIALQNALLETFSADSQRLPTSALTTASVQAGPITLGLMPLLTFASAVLVIVALNQLFYRTELGRAFRATSDDSV
;
A
#
# COMPACT_ATOMS: atom_id res chain seq x y z
N MET A 1 -19.86 -17.28 20.44
CA MET A 1 -19.94 -15.99 19.73
C MET A 1 -18.56 -15.34 19.55
N ILE A 2 -17.67 -15.33 20.56
CA ILE A 2 -16.31 -14.76 20.45
C ILE A 2 -15.53 -15.32 19.26
N TRP A 3 -15.56 -16.60 18.98
CA TRP A 3 -14.84 -17.22 17.85
C TRP A 3 -15.31 -16.71 16.47
N VAL A 4 -16.61 -16.51 16.31
CA VAL A 4 -17.16 -16.00 15.03
C VAL A 4 -16.72 -14.57 14.80
N ASP A 5 -16.79 -13.73 15.84
CA ASP A 5 -16.32 -12.35 15.78
C ASP A 5 -14.83 -12.27 15.45
N THR A 6 -14.01 -13.08 16.13
CA THR A 6 -12.56 -13.16 15.87
C THR A 6 -12.25 -13.59 14.43
N ILE A 7 -12.97 -14.56 13.88
CA ILE A 7 -12.77 -15.02 12.50
C ILE A 7 -13.12 -13.90 11.51
N ILE A 8 -14.24 -13.21 11.72
CA ILE A 8 -14.64 -12.11 10.85
C ILE A 8 -13.62 -10.97 10.89
N GLN A 9 -13.19 -10.56 12.08
CA GLN A 9 -12.15 -9.53 12.24
C GLN A 9 -10.83 -9.95 11.57
N GLY A 10 -10.46 -11.23 11.69
CA GLY A 10 -9.30 -11.81 11.01
C GLY A 10 -9.41 -11.73 9.48
N ILE A 11 -10.58 -12.02 8.91
CA ILE A 11 -10.83 -11.93 7.46
C ILE A 11 -10.74 -10.46 6.99
N LEU A 12 -11.33 -9.54 7.73
CA LEU A 12 -11.27 -8.11 7.41
C LEU A 12 -9.84 -7.57 7.43
N LEU A 13 -9.05 -7.96 8.43
CA LEU A 13 -7.64 -7.63 8.52
C LEU A 13 -6.84 -8.29 7.40
N GLY A 14 -7.16 -9.54 7.07
CA GLY A 14 -6.55 -10.28 5.97
C GLY A 14 -6.70 -9.58 4.63
N GLY A 15 -7.82 -8.88 4.39
CA GLY A 15 -8.02 -8.05 3.18
C GLY A 15 -6.99 -6.92 3.06
N LEU A 16 -6.63 -6.27 4.16
CA LEU A 16 -5.59 -5.24 4.18
C LEU A 16 -4.22 -5.84 3.81
N TYR A 17 -3.86 -6.97 4.42
CA TYR A 17 -2.59 -7.64 4.08
C TYR A 17 -2.57 -8.17 2.64
N ALA A 18 -3.70 -8.64 2.13
CA ALA A 18 -3.82 -9.07 0.74
C ALA A 18 -3.57 -7.90 -0.23
N LEU A 19 -4.03 -6.69 0.10
CA LEU A 19 -3.76 -5.49 -0.70
C LEU A 19 -2.27 -5.15 -0.74
N PHE A 20 -1.59 -5.21 0.41
CA PHE A 20 -0.14 -4.98 0.49
C PHE A 20 0.64 -6.05 -0.29
N ALA A 21 0.25 -7.30 -0.14
CA ALA A 21 0.86 -8.42 -0.86
C ALA A 21 0.63 -8.32 -2.37
N ALA A 22 -0.54 -7.87 -2.82
CA ALA A 22 -0.83 -7.66 -4.24
C ALA A 22 0.11 -6.63 -4.88
N GLY A 23 0.38 -5.51 -4.18
CA GLY A 23 1.35 -4.51 -4.63
C GLY A 23 2.76 -5.06 -4.78
N LEU A 24 3.24 -5.80 -3.77
CA LEU A 24 4.56 -6.44 -3.80
C LEU A 24 4.66 -7.50 -4.89
N SER A 25 3.62 -8.34 -5.03
CA SER A 25 3.53 -9.38 -6.06
C SER A 25 3.59 -8.80 -7.46
N LEU A 26 2.99 -7.63 -7.66
CA LEU A 26 2.99 -6.91 -8.92
C LEU A 26 4.40 -6.45 -9.31
N VAL A 27 5.11 -5.82 -8.37
CA VAL A 27 6.50 -5.36 -8.57
C VAL A 27 7.39 -6.56 -8.87
N PHE A 28 7.28 -7.64 -8.09
CA PHE A 28 8.06 -8.86 -8.31
C PHE A 28 7.72 -9.53 -9.64
N GLY A 29 6.43 -9.61 -10.01
CA GLY A 29 5.98 -10.25 -11.24
C GLY A 29 6.44 -9.52 -12.51
N ILE A 30 6.62 -8.19 -12.47
CA ILE A 30 7.04 -7.42 -13.64
C ILE A 30 8.56 -7.27 -13.71
N MET A 31 9.20 -6.99 -12.58
CA MET A 31 10.61 -6.60 -12.55
C MET A 31 11.54 -7.69 -12.00
N ARG A 32 11.00 -8.80 -11.50
CA ARG A 32 11.73 -9.88 -10.81
C ARG A 32 12.64 -9.40 -9.69
N LEU A 33 12.36 -8.24 -9.12
CA LEU A 33 13.09 -7.68 -7.98
C LEU A 33 12.23 -7.62 -6.72
N VAL A 34 12.85 -7.87 -5.58
CA VAL A 34 12.23 -7.71 -4.27
C VAL A 34 12.56 -6.31 -3.75
N ASN A 35 11.54 -5.47 -3.59
CA ASN A 35 11.70 -4.14 -3.03
C ASN A 35 11.50 -4.21 -1.51
N LEU A 36 12.60 -4.18 -0.75
CA LEU A 36 12.55 -4.22 0.72
C LEU A 36 11.94 -2.96 1.34
N ALA A 37 11.98 -1.82 0.64
CA ALA A 37 11.36 -0.58 1.10
C ALA A 37 9.84 -0.52 0.86
N HIS A 38 9.22 -1.58 0.32
CA HIS A 38 7.79 -1.56 -0.02
C HIS A 38 6.90 -1.24 1.19
N GLY A 39 7.18 -1.86 2.35
CA GLY A 39 6.46 -1.58 3.60
C GLY A 39 6.62 -0.14 4.06
N ASP A 40 7.83 0.40 3.99
CA ASP A 40 8.11 1.78 4.41
C ASP A 40 7.46 2.82 3.48
N LEU A 41 7.33 2.50 2.19
CA LEU A 41 6.58 3.32 1.24
C LEU A 41 5.08 3.34 1.55
N ILE A 42 4.50 2.21 2.01
CA ILE A 42 3.11 2.17 2.47
C ILE A 42 2.94 3.07 3.70
N VAL A 43 3.85 2.97 4.67
CA VAL A 43 3.85 3.82 5.87
C VAL A 43 4.03 5.28 5.49
N THR A 44 4.94 5.61 4.57
CA THR A 44 5.11 6.97 4.04
C THR A 44 3.82 7.51 3.44
N GLY A 45 3.08 6.71 2.68
CA GLY A 45 1.77 7.08 2.16
C GLY A 45 0.74 7.37 3.25
N ALA A 46 0.73 6.57 4.32
CA ALA A 46 -0.15 6.79 5.47
C ALA A 46 0.18 8.11 6.20
N TYR A 47 1.45 8.40 6.43
CA TYR A 47 1.88 9.68 7.01
C TYR A 47 1.60 10.88 6.09
N LEU A 48 1.71 10.71 4.78
CA LEU A 48 1.32 11.75 3.82
C LEU A 48 -0.17 12.09 3.94
N ILE A 49 -1.04 11.08 4.04
CA ILE A 49 -2.47 11.28 4.27
C ILE A 49 -2.71 11.98 5.60
N LEU A 50 -2.01 11.58 6.66
CA LEU A 50 -2.09 12.23 7.96
C LEU A 50 -1.72 13.73 7.87
N LEU A 51 -0.64 14.08 7.18
CA LEU A 51 -0.23 15.47 6.94
C LEU A 51 -1.28 16.26 6.17
N LEU A 52 -1.85 15.69 5.12
CA LEU A 52 -2.89 16.36 4.33
C LEU A 52 -4.15 16.64 5.16
N ILE A 53 -4.50 15.76 6.08
CA ILE A 53 -5.63 15.95 6.99
C ILE A 53 -5.30 16.99 8.06
N THR A 54 -4.12 16.91 8.68
CA THR A 54 -3.77 17.75 9.83
C THR A 54 -3.40 19.19 9.43
N ILE A 55 -2.69 19.36 8.30
CA ILE A 55 -2.20 20.68 7.86
C ILE A 55 -3.22 21.38 6.96
N LEU A 56 -3.82 20.65 5.99
CA LEU A 56 -4.75 21.23 5.01
C LEU A 56 -6.22 21.07 5.40
N GLY A 57 -6.52 20.34 6.50
CA GLY A 57 -7.90 20.11 6.93
C GLY A 57 -8.74 19.30 5.95
N LEU A 58 -8.11 18.51 5.06
CA LEU A 58 -8.81 17.77 4.03
C LEU A 58 -9.62 16.60 4.65
N PRO A 59 -10.81 16.31 4.14
CA PRO A 59 -11.53 15.11 4.53
C PRO A 59 -10.73 13.85 4.13
N PRO A 60 -10.80 12.74 4.89
CA PRO A 60 -9.93 11.57 4.71
C PRO A 60 -9.93 10.99 3.29
N PHE A 61 -11.07 10.93 2.62
CA PHE A 61 -11.18 10.42 1.25
C PHE A 61 -10.51 11.35 0.23
N LEU A 62 -10.62 12.65 0.41
CA LEU A 62 -9.96 13.61 -0.47
C LEU A 62 -8.44 13.62 -0.23
N ALA A 63 -8.01 13.52 1.02
CA ALA A 63 -6.60 13.37 1.37
C ALA A 63 -5.98 12.12 0.72
N ALA A 64 -6.69 10.99 0.76
CA ALA A 64 -6.26 9.76 0.09
C ALA A 64 -6.19 9.95 -1.46
N ALA A 65 -7.19 10.60 -2.06
CA ALA A 65 -7.19 10.88 -3.50
C ALA A 65 -6.03 11.80 -3.93
N VAL A 66 -5.65 12.77 -3.09
CA VAL A 66 -4.50 13.66 -3.34
C VAL A 66 -3.17 12.94 -3.08
N ALA A 67 -3.12 12.06 -2.08
CA ALA A 67 -1.91 11.28 -1.77
C ALA A 67 -1.54 10.32 -2.91
N MET A 68 -2.51 9.75 -3.63
CA MET A 68 -2.25 8.81 -4.73
C MET A 68 -1.32 9.37 -5.82
N PRO A 69 -1.58 10.53 -6.46
CA PRO A 69 -0.67 11.07 -7.47
C PRO A 69 0.69 11.49 -6.88
N ILE A 70 0.73 11.94 -5.64
CA ILE A 70 2.01 12.28 -4.97
C ILE A 70 2.86 11.02 -4.79
N MET A 71 2.27 9.96 -4.26
CA MET A 71 2.95 8.67 -4.09
C MET A 71 3.33 8.04 -5.43
N PHE A 72 2.51 8.21 -6.46
CA PHE A 72 2.85 7.79 -7.82
C PHE A 72 4.09 8.53 -8.34
N CYS A 73 4.16 9.85 -8.21
CA CYS A 73 5.32 10.65 -8.59
C CYS A 73 6.58 10.24 -7.80
N LEU A 74 6.43 9.99 -6.50
CA LEU A 74 7.52 9.52 -5.65
C LEU A 74 8.02 8.15 -6.10
N GLY A 75 7.12 7.19 -6.33
CA GLY A 75 7.46 5.87 -6.84
C GLY A 75 8.13 5.92 -8.21
N TRP A 76 7.61 6.75 -9.13
CA TRP A 76 8.22 6.98 -10.44
C TRP A 76 9.63 7.57 -10.31
N ALA A 77 9.83 8.54 -9.43
CA ALA A 77 11.14 9.13 -9.18
C ALA A 77 12.13 8.11 -8.61
N LEU A 78 11.72 7.32 -7.62
CA LEU A 78 12.52 6.25 -7.05
C LEU A 78 12.89 5.21 -8.12
N GLN A 79 11.94 4.80 -8.94
CA GLN A 79 12.20 3.88 -10.04
C GLN A 79 13.22 4.47 -11.03
N LYS A 80 13.01 5.69 -11.50
CA LYS A 80 13.83 6.31 -12.53
C LYS A 80 15.25 6.63 -12.08
N PHE A 81 15.39 7.18 -10.87
CA PHE A 81 16.66 7.71 -10.40
C PHE A 81 17.46 6.71 -9.58
N LEU A 82 16.78 5.77 -8.92
CA LEU A 82 17.42 4.83 -8.01
C LEU A 82 17.44 3.41 -8.60
N LEU A 83 16.29 2.80 -8.83
CA LEU A 83 16.20 1.40 -9.20
C LEU A 83 16.70 1.11 -10.62
N ASN A 84 16.39 1.97 -11.60
CA ASN A 84 16.85 1.77 -12.99
C ASN A 84 18.39 1.75 -13.13
N ARG A 85 19.11 2.33 -12.17
CA ARG A 85 20.58 2.32 -12.18
C ARG A 85 21.17 1.05 -11.60
N THR A 86 20.36 0.24 -10.97
CA THR A 86 20.78 -1.00 -10.28
C THR A 86 20.22 -2.24 -10.95
N LEU A 87 19.35 -2.07 -11.96
CA LEU A 87 18.85 -3.19 -12.75
C LEU A 87 19.96 -3.75 -13.62
N GLY A 88 20.20 -5.05 -13.51
CA GLY A 88 21.18 -5.82 -14.26
C GLY A 88 20.90 -7.30 -14.08
N ASP A 89 21.83 -8.15 -14.48
CA ASP A 89 21.71 -9.61 -14.36
C ASP A 89 21.79 -10.10 -12.91
N ASP A 90 22.24 -9.24 -12.00
CA ASP A 90 22.44 -9.58 -10.59
C ASP A 90 21.29 -9.01 -9.73
N ILE A 91 20.75 -9.83 -8.84
CA ILE A 91 19.64 -9.48 -7.94
C ILE A 91 20.13 -8.67 -6.72
N LEU A 92 21.42 -8.77 -6.38
CA LEU A 92 21.97 -8.16 -5.18
C LEU A 92 21.97 -6.62 -5.18
N PRO A 93 22.36 -5.90 -6.26
CA PRO A 93 22.38 -4.44 -6.26
C PRO A 93 21.03 -3.79 -5.99
N PRO A 94 19.92 -4.18 -6.65
CA PRO A 94 18.59 -3.65 -6.33
C PRO A 94 18.15 -3.94 -4.89
N LEU A 95 18.48 -5.12 -4.37
CA LEU A 95 18.14 -5.52 -3.01
C LEU A 95 18.86 -4.66 -1.96
N LEU A 96 20.16 -4.41 -2.14
CA LEU A 96 20.94 -3.55 -1.25
C LEU A 96 20.46 -2.09 -1.29
N VAL A 97 20.11 -1.59 -2.48
CA VAL A 97 19.61 -0.22 -2.64
C VAL A 97 18.25 -0.06 -2.00
N THR A 98 17.33 -1.02 -2.16
CA THR A 98 16.02 -0.95 -1.50
C THR A 98 16.13 -1.14 0.01
N PHE A 99 17.08 -1.91 0.50
CA PHE A 99 17.40 -2.00 1.93
C PHE A 99 17.90 -0.67 2.49
N GLY A 100 18.85 -0.02 1.81
CA GLY A 100 19.32 1.32 2.18
C GLY A 100 18.21 2.37 2.15
N LEU A 101 17.34 2.30 1.14
CA LEU A 101 16.15 3.16 1.04
C LEU A 101 15.18 2.93 2.21
N SER A 102 14.96 1.68 2.61
CA SER A 102 14.14 1.33 3.78
C SER A 102 14.66 2.01 5.04
N ILE A 103 15.95 1.87 5.32
CA ILE A 103 16.58 2.53 6.49
C ILE A 103 16.46 4.05 6.40
N ALA A 104 16.67 4.65 5.22
CA ALA A 104 16.56 6.08 5.04
C ALA A 104 15.13 6.58 5.28
N LEU A 105 14.11 5.89 4.75
CA LEU A 105 12.70 6.22 4.96
C LEU A 105 12.30 6.09 6.44
N GLN A 106 12.71 5.00 7.12
CA GLN A 106 12.43 4.81 8.54
C GLN A 106 13.02 5.94 9.38
N ASN A 107 14.27 6.29 9.16
CA ASN A 107 14.92 7.39 9.89
C ASN A 107 14.26 8.75 9.57
N ALA A 108 13.94 9.02 8.30
CA ALA A 108 13.23 10.24 7.92
C ALA A 108 11.85 10.35 8.58
N LEU A 109 11.09 9.26 8.65
CA LEU A 109 9.79 9.22 9.32
C LEU A 109 9.94 9.40 10.84
N LEU A 110 10.92 8.77 11.47
CA LEU A 110 11.21 8.92 12.89
C LEU A 110 11.61 10.36 13.26
N GLU A 111 12.43 11.00 12.45
CA GLU A 111 12.87 12.38 12.67
C GLU A 111 11.71 13.38 12.50
N THR A 112 10.82 13.14 11.54
CA THR A 112 9.72 14.07 11.23
C THR A 112 8.49 13.87 12.12
N PHE A 113 8.17 12.64 12.51
CA PHE A 113 6.92 12.29 13.21
C PHE A 113 7.13 11.73 14.61
N SER A 114 8.38 11.55 15.05
CA SER A 114 8.74 10.85 16.28
C SER A 114 8.35 9.37 16.30
N ALA A 115 8.74 8.67 17.36
CA ALA A 115 8.39 7.25 17.54
C ALA A 115 6.96 7.04 18.08
N ASP A 116 6.21 8.11 18.32
CA ASP A 116 4.88 8.03 18.89
C ASP A 116 3.85 7.51 17.87
N SER A 117 2.94 6.66 18.34
CA SER A 117 1.86 6.15 17.51
C SER A 117 0.91 7.28 17.11
N GLN A 118 0.95 7.64 15.84
CA GLN A 118 0.05 8.64 15.27
C GLN A 118 -1.31 8.02 14.96
N ARG A 119 -2.37 8.75 15.29
CA ARG A 119 -3.74 8.35 14.93
C ARG A 119 -4.41 9.49 14.17
N LEU A 120 -5.19 9.13 13.17
CA LEU A 120 -6.04 10.09 12.49
C LEU A 120 -7.01 10.72 13.50
N PRO A 121 -7.23 12.05 13.43
CA PRO A 121 -8.22 12.71 14.28
C PRO A 121 -9.56 12.00 14.10
N THR A 122 -10.18 11.66 15.23
CA THR A 122 -11.37 10.82 15.31
C THR A 122 -12.50 11.45 14.51
N SER A 123 -12.81 10.87 13.36
CA SER A 123 -14.01 11.22 12.63
C SER A 123 -15.17 10.31 13.07
N ALA A 124 -16.40 10.73 12.84
CA ALA A 124 -17.58 9.90 13.11
C ALA A 124 -17.50 8.51 12.44
N LEU A 125 -16.70 8.39 11.37
CA LEU A 125 -16.48 7.13 10.65
C LEU A 125 -15.63 6.12 11.43
N THR A 126 -14.68 6.57 12.27
CA THR A 126 -13.81 5.67 13.05
C THR A 126 -14.52 5.03 14.23
N THR A 127 -15.57 5.68 14.73
CA THR A 127 -16.41 5.20 15.83
C THR A 127 -17.68 4.50 15.35
N ALA A 128 -18.03 4.68 14.07
CA ALA A 128 -19.20 4.03 13.49
C ALA A 128 -19.02 2.51 13.42
N SER A 129 -20.04 1.81 13.85
CA SER A 129 -20.13 0.35 13.77
C SER A 129 -21.48 -0.07 13.21
N VAL A 130 -21.47 -1.15 12.44
CA VAL A 130 -22.68 -1.79 11.93
C VAL A 130 -22.96 -3.01 12.81
N GLN A 131 -24.15 -3.05 13.41
CA GLN A 131 -24.60 -4.20 14.17
C GLN A 131 -25.34 -5.17 13.25
N ALA A 132 -24.79 -6.35 13.07
CA ALA A 132 -25.43 -7.45 12.36
C ALA A 132 -25.78 -8.55 13.39
N GLY A 133 -26.93 -8.40 14.02
CA GLY A 133 -27.34 -9.27 15.12
C GLY A 133 -26.42 -9.14 16.34
N PRO A 134 -25.81 -10.23 16.82
CA PRO A 134 -24.92 -10.21 17.99
C PRO A 134 -23.47 -9.78 17.65
N ILE A 135 -23.17 -9.50 16.37
CA ILE A 135 -21.83 -9.17 15.91
C ILE A 135 -21.76 -7.66 15.64
N THR A 136 -20.71 -7.01 16.18
CA THR A 136 -20.46 -5.59 15.96
C THR A 136 -19.26 -5.43 15.01
N LEU A 137 -19.52 -4.96 13.80
CA LEU A 137 -18.49 -4.73 12.79
C LEU A 137 -18.15 -3.25 12.74
N GLY A 138 -16.87 -2.93 12.93
CA GLY A 138 -16.38 -1.57 12.71
C GLY A 138 -16.54 -1.17 11.24
N LEU A 139 -17.03 0.04 10.99
CA LEU A 139 -17.21 0.54 9.62
C LEU A 139 -15.86 0.67 8.89
N MET A 140 -14.80 1.09 9.58
CA MET A 140 -13.46 1.23 8.98
C MET A 140 -12.87 -0.10 8.48
N PRO A 141 -12.84 -1.20 9.25
CA PRO A 141 -12.41 -2.49 8.74
C PRO A 141 -13.20 -2.96 7.52
N LEU A 142 -14.51 -2.72 7.50
CA LEU A 142 -15.37 -3.04 6.35
C LEU A 142 -15.00 -2.24 5.10
N LEU A 143 -14.82 -0.93 5.23
CA LEU A 143 -14.41 -0.06 4.12
C LEU A 143 -13.01 -0.42 3.61
N THR A 144 -12.08 -0.75 4.51
CA THR A 144 -10.74 -1.20 4.15
C THR A 144 -10.78 -2.51 3.37
N PHE A 145 -11.56 -3.48 3.83
CA PHE A 145 -11.74 -4.76 3.14
C PHE A 145 -12.38 -4.58 1.76
N ALA A 146 -13.45 -3.79 1.68
CA ALA A 146 -14.14 -3.49 0.42
C ALA A 146 -13.21 -2.79 -0.59
N SER A 147 -12.42 -1.81 -0.12
CA SER A 147 -11.43 -1.13 -0.96
C SER A 147 -10.32 -2.09 -1.43
N ALA A 148 -9.85 -3.00 -0.57
CA ALA A 148 -8.86 -4.01 -0.92
C ALA A 148 -9.39 -4.95 -2.02
N VAL A 149 -10.60 -5.46 -1.87
CA VAL A 149 -11.24 -6.31 -2.89
C VAL A 149 -11.41 -5.55 -4.21
N LEU A 150 -11.88 -4.31 -4.15
CA LEU A 150 -12.05 -3.47 -5.35
C LEU A 150 -10.73 -3.26 -6.08
N VAL A 151 -9.68 -2.89 -5.37
CA VAL A 151 -8.35 -2.66 -5.96
C VAL A 151 -7.78 -3.95 -6.55
N ILE A 152 -7.87 -5.08 -5.83
CA ILE A 152 -7.38 -6.37 -6.33
C ILE A 152 -8.14 -6.79 -7.60
N VAL A 153 -9.47 -6.62 -7.63
CA VAL A 153 -10.28 -6.92 -8.83
C VAL A 153 -9.93 -5.98 -9.97
N ALA A 154 -9.76 -4.68 -9.70
CA ALA A 154 -9.36 -3.70 -10.71
C ALA A 154 -7.98 -4.03 -11.29
N LEU A 155 -6.99 -4.35 -10.45
CA LEU A 155 -5.67 -4.78 -10.89
C LEU A 155 -5.75 -6.06 -11.73
N ASN A 156 -6.50 -7.05 -11.28
CA ASN A 156 -6.70 -8.29 -12.02
C ASN A 156 -7.28 -8.02 -13.42
N GLN A 157 -8.32 -7.19 -13.51
CA GLN A 157 -8.89 -6.82 -14.82
C GLN A 157 -7.90 -6.04 -15.67
N LEU A 158 -7.16 -5.09 -15.10
CA LEU A 158 -6.14 -4.32 -15.79
C LEU A 158 -5.08 -5.24 -16.40
N PHE A 159 -4.56 -6.20 -15.63
CA PHE A 159 -3.51 -7.10 -16.09
C PHE A 159 -3.99 -8.18 -17.05
N TYR A 160 -5.20 -8.71 -16.89
CA TYR A 160 -5.68 -9.81 -17.73
C TYR A 160 -6.49 -9.38 -18.94
N ARG A 161 -7.13 -8.18 -18.91
CA ARG A 161 -8.04 -7.75 -19.97
C ARG A 161 -7.57 -6.56 -20.80
N THR A 162 -6.48 -5.87 -20.42
CA THR A 162 -6.01 -4.69 -21.16
C THR A 162 -4.76 -4.97 -22.01
N GLU A 163 -4.51 -4.11 -22.98
CA GLU A 163 -3.29 -4.16 -23.79
C GLU A 163 -2.04 -3.89 -22.97
N LEU A 164 -2.13 -3.01 -21.97
CA LEU A 164 -1.05 -2.76 -21.02
C LEU A 164 -0.65 -4.05 -20.29
N GLY A 165 -1.63 -4.80 -19.80
CA GLY A 165 -1.37 -6.07 -19.13
C GLY A 165 -0.76 -7.13 -20.07
N ARG A 166 -1.11 -7.13 -21.36
CA ARG A 166 -0.45 -7.97 -22.37
C ARG A 166 0.99 -7.55 -22.60
N ALA A 167 1.26 -6.25 -22.71
CA ALA A 167 2.62 -5.73 -22.85
C ALA A 167 3.51 -6.08 -21.65
N PHE A 168 3.00 -5.93 -20.42
CA PHE A 168 3.74 -6.30 -19.20
C PHE A 168 4.08 -7.80 -19.15
N ARG A 169 3.17 -8.67 -19.54
CA ARG A 169 3.45 -10.11 -19.59
C ARG A 169 4.48 -10.46 -20.65
N ALA A 170 4.38 -9.86 -21.85
CA ALA A 170 5.36 -10.08 -22.91
C ALA A 170 6.77 -9.66 -22.46
N THR A 171 6.91 -8.52 -21.76
CA THR A 171 8.21 -8.07 -21.24
C THR A 171 8.75 -8.98 -20.13
N SER A 172 7.87 -9.60 -19.33
CA SER A 172 8.26 -10.55 -18.28
C SER A 172 8.73 -11.89 -18.85
N ASP A 173 8.20 -12.31 -20.01
CA ASP A 173 8.55 -13.59 -20.67
C ASP A 173 9.83 -13.50 -21.51
N ASP A 174 10.17 -12.31 -22.07
CA ASP A 174 11.35 -12.08 -22.90
C ASP A 174 12.68 -12.01 -22.11
N SER A 175 12.66 -12.14 -20.81
CA SER A 175 13.85 -12.06 -19.94
C SER A 175 14.45 -13.44 -19.59
N VAL A 176 14.29 -14.44 -20.49
CA VAL A 176 14.95 -15.77 -20.41
C VAL A 176 16.03 -15.89 -21.46
#